data_431a1def73f2d3dda21f02ab62352adf
#
_entry.id   431a1def73f2d3dda21f02ab62352adf
#
_cell.length_a   1.000
_cell.length_b   1.000
_cell.length_c   1.000
_cell.angle_alpha   90.00
_cell.angle_beta   90.00
_cell.angle_gamma   90.00
#
_symmetry.space_group_name_H-M   'P 1'
#
loop_
_entity.id
_entity.type
_entity.pdbx_description
1 polymer ?
#
loop_
_entity_poly.entity_id
_entity_poly.type
_entity_poly.pdbx_seq_one_letter_code
_entity_poly.pdbx_strand_id
1 'polypeptide(L)'
;EQLTVTYQTSFDTVAGEISFENEAVFLEGEDGYKLVWDNSLIFPNLASTDKVRVSTTQANRGEILDRNGRVLAGKGTASSVGIVPGKLENREEAIAKIAELLETTPEVIEKKLSAQWVKDDSFVPIKTIPRVEEIELLKVEPDEDVLKEKERHESLLAIPGVMISDVEVREYPLGEAAAHLVGYVQSVTAEDLEEHAGEGYTANSVIGRSGMEGLFEKELKGQNGCRIYI
;
A
#
# COMPACT_ATOMS: atom_id res chain seq x y z
N GLU A 1 32.38 34.97 -28.89
CA GLU A 1 33.16 33.91 -28.17
C GLU A 1 32.23 33.12 -27.29
N GLN A 2 32.53 31.79 -27.07
CA GLN A 2 31.71 30.92 -26.24
C GLN A 2 32.54 30.47 -25.03
N LEU A 3 31.96 30.54 -23.84
CA LEU A 3 32.53 30.05 -22.61
C LEU A 3 31.69 28.91 -22.06
N THR A 4 32.25 27.77 -21.75
CA THR A 4 31.59 26.65 -21.07
C THR A 4 32.12 26.54 -19.64
N VAL A 5 31.20 26.43 -18.68
CA VAL A 5 31.51 26.29 -17.26
C VAL A 5 30.89 25.01 -16.76
N THR A 6 31.68 24.14 -16.20
CA THR A 6 31.25 22.91 -15.52
C THR A 6 30.95 23.20 -14.05
N TYR A 7 29.85 22.73 -13.53
CA TYR A 7 29.45 22.90 -12.13
C TYR A 7 28.74 21.66 -11.61
N GLN A 8 28.74 21.49 -10.29
CA GLN A 8 28.05 20.39 -9.62
C GLN A 8 26.74 20.90 -9.05
N THR A 9 25.67 20.19 -9.31
CA THR A 9 24.34 20.42 -8.72
C THR A 9 24.04 19.30 -7.73
N SER A 10 23.56 19.65 -6.52
CA SER A 10 23.10 18.70 -5.52
C SER A 10 21.68 19.04 -5.11
N PHE A 11 20.86 18.00 -4.94
CA PHE A 11 19.48 18.12 -4.44
C PHE A 11 19.27 17.14 -3.29
N ASP A 12 18.65 17.62 -2.20
CA ASP A 12 18.07 16.77 -1.18
C ASP A 12 16.72 16.26 -1.68
N THR A 13 16.60 14.97 -1.82
CA THR A 13 15.40 14.33 -2.34
C THR A 13 14.87 13.28 -1.37
N VAL A 14 13.64 12.80 -1.60
CA VAL A 14 13.08 11.64 -0.86
C VAL A 14 13.89 10.34 -1.06
N ALA A 15 14.76 10.29 -2.06
CA ALA A 15 15.70 9.20 -2.30
C ALA A 15 17.07 9.41 -1.63
N GLY A 16 17.23 10.48 -0.86
CA GLY A 16 18.48 10.98 -0.34
C GLY A 16 19.10 12.08 -1.22
N GLU A 17 20.33 12.47 -0.93
CA GLU A 17 21.06 13.46 -1.72
C GLU A 17 21.46 12.85 -3.07
N ILE A 18 21.08 13.54 -4.14
CA ILE A 18 21.56 13.24 -5.50
C ILE A 18 22.43 14.37 -5.99
N SER A 19 23.53 14.06 -6.66
CA SER A 19 24.41 15.07 -7.27
C SER A 19 24.86 14.64 -8.67
N PHE A 20 25.03 15.62 -9.53
CA PHE A 20 25.51 15.42 -10.89
C PHE A 20 26.27 16.65 -11.39
N GLU A 21 27.12 16.43 -12.36
CA GLU A 21 27.87 17.46 -13.03
C GLU A 21 27.08 17.99 -14.23
N ASN A 22 26.99 19.32 -14.32
CA ASN A 22 26.31 20.04 -15.38
C ASN A 22 27.27 21.00 -16.10
N GLU A 23 26.93 21.34 -17.33
CA GLU A 23 27.64 22.33 -18.13
C GLU A 23 26.72 23.52 -18.43
N ALA A 24 27.22 24.74 -18.19
CA ALA A 24 26.56 25.99 -18.55
C ALA A 24 27.32 26.66 -19.69
N VAL A 25 26.61 27.01 -20.72
CA VAL A 25 27.16 27.72 -21.89
C VAL A 25 26.83 29.20 -21.80
N PHE A 26 27.86 30.02 -21.95
CA PHE A 26 27.74 31.47 -22.01
C PHE A 26 28.21 31.98 -23.39
N LEU A 27 27.43 32.91 -23.95
CA LEU A 27 27.80 33.58 -25.20
C LEU A 27 28.15 35.03 -24.89
N GLU A 28 29.22 35.52 -25.54
CA GLU A 28 29.66 36.90 -25.49
C GLU A 28 28.62 37.80 -26.18
N GLY A 29 28.20 38.85 -25.51
CA GLY A 29 27.31 39.92 -26.02
C GLY A 29 27.97 41.29 -25.82
N GLU A 30 27.25 42.35 -26.19
CA GLU A 30 27.71 43.72 -26.06
C GLU A 30 28.02 44.17 -24.62
N ASP A 31 27.24 43.60 -23.64
CA ASP A 31 27.34 43.93 -22.22
C ASP A 31 28.07 42.80 -21.40
N GLY A 32 28.79 41.89 -22.04
CA GLY A 32 29.47 40.77 -21.42
C GLY A 32 28.83 39.43 -21.74
N TYR A 33 29.20 38.38 -20.98
CA TYR A 33 28.71 37.02 -21.20
C TYR A 33 27.26 36.83 -20.71
N LYS A 34 26.43 36.22 -21.54
CA LYS A 34 25.04 35.86 -21.21
C LYS A 34 24.87 34.33 -21.20
N LEU A 35 24.23 33.83 -20.16
CA LEU A 35 23.92 32.40 -20.04
C LEU A 35 22.92 31.99 -21.12
N VAL A 36 23.23 30.91 -21.82
CA VAL A 36 22.25 30.22 -22.67
C VAL A 36 21.43 29.32 -21.77
N TRP A 37 20.19 29.78 -21.47
CA TRP A 37 19.30 29.05 -20.59
C TRP A 37 18.74 27.81 -21.28
N ASP A 38 18.88 26.64 -20.61
CA ASP A 38 18.27 25.38 -20.97
C ASP A 38 17.87 24.63 -19.69
N ASN A 39 16.83 23.78 -19.74
CA ASN A 39 16.37 23.04 -18.59
C ASN A 39 17.39 22.01 -18.09
N SER A 40 18.29 21.56 -18.97
CA SER A 40 19.38 20.67 -18.59
C SER A 40 20.36 21.27 -17.58
N LEU A 41 20.35 22.62 -17.43
CA LEU A 41 21.11 23.32 -16.39
C LEU A 41 20.61 22.98 -14.98
N ILE A 42 19.33 22.55 -14.84
CA ILE A 42 18.75 22.17 -13.57
C ILE A 42 18.88 20.65 -13.35
N PHE A 43 18.52 19.88 -14.38
CA PHE A 43 18.55 18.41 -14.31
C PHE A 43 19.06 17.85 -15.65
N PRO A 44 20.11 16.99 -15.68
CA PRO A 44 20.69 16.49 -16.91
C PRO A 44 19.66 15.88 -17.84
N ASN A 45 19.75 16.20 -19.13
CA ASN A 45 18.85 15.72 -20.20
C ASN A 45 17.38 16.14 -20.08
N LEU A 46 17.05 17.11 -19.23
CA LEU A 46 15.68 17.61 -19.10
C LEU A 46 15.33 18.52 -20.27
N ALA A 47 14.49 18.09 -21.20
CA ALA A 47 13.97 18.93 -22.28
C ALA A 47 12.86 19.88 -21.76
N SER A 48 12.53 20.92 -22.55
CA SER A 48 11.56 21.94 -22.16
C SER A 48 10.13 21.41 -21.94
N THR A 49 9.80 20.26 -22.52
CA THR A 49 8.50 19.57 -22.41
C THR A 49 8.46 18.50 -21.35
N ASP A 50 9.61 18.13 -20.81
CA ASP A 50 9.75 17.03 -19.87
C ASP A 50 9.40 17.44 -18.45
N LYS A 51 9.12 16.44 -17.63
CA LYS A 51 8.83 16.60 -16.20
C LYS A 51 9.60 15.58 -15.41
N VAL A 52 10.28 16.03 -14.38
CA VAL A 52 10.88 15.12 -13.39
C VAL A 52 9.75 14.48 -12.57
N ARG A 53 9.75 13.17 -12.51
CA ARG A 53 8.77 12.37 -11.76
C ARG A 53 9.46 11.56 -10.69
N VAL A 54 8.74 11.35 -9.59
CA VAL A 54 9.17 10.50 -8.48
C VAL A 54 8.19 9.35 -8.35
N SER A 55 8.70 8.13 -8.33
CA SER A 55 7.93 6.93 -8.03
C SER A 55 8.48 6.28 -6.76
N THR A 56 7.61 6.03 -5.80
CA THR A 56 7.95 5.36 -4.55
C THR A 56 7.45 3.92 -4.59
N THR A 57 8.32 2.98 -4.24
CA THR A 57 7.97 1.56 -4.05
C THR A 57 7.94 1.30 -2.55
N GLN A 58 6.81 0.86 -2.02
CA GLN A 58 6.71 0.52 -0.60
C GLN A 58 7.60 -0.66 -0.26
N ALA A 59 8.27 -0.57 0.88
CA ALA A 59 9.02 -1.68 1.43
C ALA A 59 8.07 -2.78 1.90
N ASN A 60 8.48 -4.03 1.75
CA ASN A 60 7.82 -5.14 2.42
C ASN A 60 8.17 -5.10 3.91
N ARG A 61 7.16 -5.23 4.77
CA ARG A 61 7.38 -5.33 6.22
C ARG A 61 8.15 -6.62 6.53
N GLY A 62 9.20 -6.52 7.34
CA GLY A 62 10.02 -7.64 7.77
C GLY A 62 9.23 -8.70 8.54
N GLU A 63 9.69 -9.93 8.51
CA GLU A 63 9.08 -11.05 9.25
C GLU A 63 9.64 -11.14 10.66
N ILE A 64 8.83 -11.63 11.59
CA ILE A 64 9.26 -12.01 12.94
C ILE A 64 9.35 -13.54 12.97
N LEU A 65 10.53 -14.05 13.26
CA LEU A 65 10.81 -15.49 13.24
C LEU A 65 11.16 -15.99 14.65
N ASP A 66 10.87 -17.25 14.91
CA ASP A 66 11.40 -17.93 16.10
C ASP A 66 12.89 -18.33 15.87
N ARG A 67 13.53 -18.87 16.93
CA ARG A 67 14.91 -19.34 16.87
C ARG A 67 15.20 -20.45 15.84
N ASN A 68 14.16 -21.11 15.34
CA ASN A 68 14.24 -22.18 14.35
C ASN A 68 13.87 -21.68 12.94
N GLY A 69 13.63 -20.37 12.76
CA GLY A 69 13.24 -19.77 11.50
C GLY A 69 11.75 -19.94 11.15
N ARG A 70 10.89 -20.34 12.11
CA ARG A 70 9.44 -20.42 11.86
C ARG A 70 8.81 -19.05 12.02
N VAL A 71 7.90 -18.70 11.10
CA VAL A 71 7.22 -17.41 11.09
C VAL A 71 6.28 -17.27 12.29
N LEU A 72 6.47 -16.22 13.06
CA LEU A 72 5.60 -15.76 14.15
C LEU A 72 4.70 -14.62 13.70
N ALA A 73 5.21 -13.74 12.82
CA ALA A 73 4.46 -12.75 12.09
C ALA A 73 5.09 -12.58 10.72
N GLY A 74 4.29 -12.65 9.66
CA GLY A 74 4.78 -12.61 8.29
C GLY A 74 3.73 -12.14 7.30
N LYS A 75 4.07 -12.29 6.03
CA LYS A 75 3.18 -12.02 4.92
C LYS A 75 2.24 -13.19 4.70
N GLY A 76 0.97 -12.91 4.72
CA GLY A 76 -0.08 -13.86 4.40
C GLY A 76 -0.98 -13.36 3.29
N THR A 77 -1.96 -14.18 2.92
CA THR A 77 -2.98 -13.83 1.92
C THR A 77 -4.36 -14.04 2.52
N ALA A 78 -5.24 -13.08 2.34
CA ALA A 78 -6.63 -13.15 2.74
C ALA A 78 -7.54 -12.78 1.58
N SER A 79 -8.83 -12.98 1.74
CA SER A 79 -9.85 -12.63 0.75
C SER A 79 -10.50 -11.30 1.11
N SER A 80 -10.35 -10.30 0.25
CA SER A 80 -11.08 -9.04 0.35
C SER A 80 -12.41 -9.16 -0.36
N VAL A 81 -13.48 -9.11 0.40
CA VAL A 81 -14.84 -9.05 -0.12
C VAL A 81 -15.19 -7.60 -0.40
N GLY A 82 -15.56 -7.31 -1.62
CA GLY A 82 -15.97 -5.97 -2.04
C GLY A 82 -17.21 -5.99 -2.91
N ILE A 83 -17.76 -4.81 -3.11
CA ILE A 83 -18.98 -4.57 -3.88
C ILE A 83 -18.65 -3.68 -5.06
N VAL A 84 -19.22 -3.99 -6.23
CA VAL A 84 -19.29 -3.11 -7.40
C VAL A 84 -20.70 -2.54 -7.48
N PRO A 85 -20.92 -1.26 -7.10
CA PRO A 85 -22.25 -0.69 -6.89
C PRO A 85 -23.20 -0.83 -8.08
N GLY A 86 -22.70 -0.59 -9.29
CA GLY A 86 -23.49 -0.67 -10.53
C GLY A 86 -23.92 -2.07 -10.93
N LYS A 87 -23.41 -3.12 -10.25
CA LYS A 87 -23.77 -4.53 -10.50
C LYS A 87 -24.69 -5.10 -9.43
N LEU A 88 -25.01 -4.32 -8.37
CA LEU A 88 -25.94 -4.76 -7.32
C LEU A 88 -27.36 -4.80 -7.88
N GLU A 89 -27.99 -5.96 -7.75
CA GLU A 89 -29.43 -6.11 -7.93
C GLU A 89 -30.11 -6.06 -6.56
N ASN A 90 -31.30 -5.45 -6.45
CA ASN A 90 -32.05 -5.33 -5.19
C ASN A 90 -31.17 -4.82 -4.04
N ARG A 91 -30.61 -3.62 -4.19
CA ARG A 91 -29.55 -3.05 -3.35
C ARG A 91 -29.79 -3.26 -1.84
N GLU A 92 -30.97 -2.97 -1.32
CA GLU A 92 -31.28 -3.09 0.11
C GLU A 92 -31.19 -4.54 0.60
N GLU A 93 -31.77 -5.47 -0.14
CA GLU A 93 -31.73 -6.90 0.17
C GLU A 93 -30.33 -7.48 0.06
N ALA A 94 -29.59 -7.10 -0.98
CA ALA A 94 -28.20 -7.51 -1.19
C ALA A 94 -27.30 -7.01 -0.04
N ILE A 95 -27.42 -5.75 0.35
CA ILE A 95 -26.62 -5.17 1.45
C ILE A 95 -26.96 -5.84 2.78
N ALA A 96 -28.24 -6.11 3.06
CA ALA A 96 -28.64 -6.82 4.28
C ALA A 96 -28.01 -8.23 4.34
N LYS A 97 -28.05 -8.97 3.25
CA LYS A 97 -27.47 -10.31 3.15
C LYS A 97 -25.94 -10.30 3.26
N ILE A 98 -25.28 -9.34 2.60
CA ILE A 98 -23.82 -9.17 2.71
C ILE A 98 -23.44 -8.81 4.16
N ALA A 99 -24.21 -7.94 4.80
CA ALA A 99 -23.98 -7.54 6.19
C ALA A 99 -24.07 -8.73 7.15
N GLU A 100 -25.07 -9.61 6.97
CA GLU A 100 -25.21 -10.85 7.73
C GLU A 100 -24.02 -11.80 7.51
N LEU A 101 -23.67 -12.09 6.25
CA LEU A 101 -22.57 -13.01 5.90
C LEU A 101 -21.20 -12.49 6.36
N LEU A 102 -21.00 -11.18 6.38
CA LEU A 102 -19.75 -10.55 6.81
C LEU A 102 -19.74 -10.15 8.28
N GLU A 103 -20.81 -10.46 9.06
CA GLU A 103 -20.92 -10.06 10.47
C GLU A 103 -20.62 -8.57 10.65
N THR A 104 -21.29 -7.74 9.87
CA THR A 104 -21.21 -6.27 9.90
C THR A 104 -22.62 -5.67 9.85
N THR A 105 -22.73 -4.35 9.78
CA THR A 105 -24.05 -3.71 9.69
C THR A 105 -24.28 -3.06 8.32
N PRO A 106 -25.52 -2.99 7.82
CA PRO A 106 -25.87 -2.33 6.57
C PRO A 106 -25.35 -0.90 6.50
N GLU A 107 -25.39 -0.15 7.62
CA GLU A 107 -24.96 1.24 7.70
C GLU A 107 -23.46 1.40 7.41
N VAL A 108 -22.64 0.45 7.86
CA VAL A 108 -21.20 0.44 7.58
C VAL A 108 -20.94 0.24 6.10
N ILE A 109 -21.70 -0.65 5.46
CA ILE A 109 -21.61 -0.90 4.02
C ILE A 109 -22.04 0.34 3.24
N GLU A 110 -23.20 0.91 3.58
CA GLU A 110 -23.73 2.11 2.93
C GLU A 110 -22.79 3.30 3.06
N LYS A 111 -22.18 3.51 4.24
CA LYS A 111 -21.17 4.54 4.46
C LYS A 111 -19.97 4.38 3.51
N LYS A 112 -19.51 3.15 3.29
CA LYS A 112 -18.41 2.88 2.36
C LYS A 112 -18.81 3.12 0.91
N LEU A 113 -20.02 2.71 0.52
CA LEU A 113 -20.56 2.90 -0.82
C LEU A 113 -20.87 4.36 -1.16
N SER A 114 -21.09 5.22 -0.16
CA SER A 114 -21.36 6.66 -0.34
C SER A 114 -20.12 7.53 -0.36
N ALA A 115 -18.91 6.97 -0.31
CA ALA A 115 -17.66 7.74 -0.36
C ALA A 115 -17.50 8.44 -1.73
N GLN A 116 -16.95 9.65 -1.73
CA GLN A 116 -16.85 10.51 -2.93
C GLN A 116 -16.09 9.90 -4.12
N TRP A 117 -15.19 8.96 -3.86
CA TRP A 117 -14.41 8.29 -4.91
C TRP A 117 -15.14 7.11 -5.56
N VAL A 118 -16.25 6.65 -4.96
CA VAL A 118 -16.99 5.49 -5.43
C VAL A 118 -17.79 5.84 -6.68
N LYS A 119 -17.65 5.02 -7.71
CA LYS A 119 -18.40 5.05 -8.95
C LYS A 119 -19.09 3.70 -9.15
N ASP A 120 -19.98 3.60 -10.12
CA ASP A 120 -20.75 2.38 -10.41
C ASP A 120 -19.86 1.17 -10.73
N ASP A 121 -18.69 1.39 -11.32
CA ASP A 121 -17.71 0.37 -11.70
C ASP A 121 -16.59 0.17 -10.66
N SER A 122 -16.58 0.94 -9.57
CA SER A 122 -15.54 0.85 -8.54
C SER A 122 -15.68 -0.42 -7.72
N PHE A 123 -14.56 -1.11 -7.46
CA PHE A 123 -14.51 -2.13 -6.42
C PHE A 123 -14.39 -1.45 -5.04
N VAL A 124 -15.41 -1.60 -4.21
CA VAL A 124 -15.46 -1.03 -2.86
C VAL A 124 -15.21 -2.13 -1.83
N PRO A 125 -14.02 -2.20 -1.20
CA PRO A 125 -13.71 -3.24 -0.23
C PRO A 125 -14.53 -3.06 1.05
N ILE A 126 -15.24 -4.10 1.44
CA ILE A 126 -16.13 -4.09 2.62
C ILE A 126 -15.43 -4.72 3.82
N LYS A 127 -15.00 -5.97 3.71
CA LYS A 127 -14.32 -6.69 4.80
C LYS A 127 -13.33 -7.70 4.24
N THR A 128 -12.25 -7.90 4.95
CA THR A 128 -11.30 -8.98 4.68
C THR A 128 -11.69 -10.19 5.53
N ILE A 129 -11.73 -11.35 4.91
CA ILE A 129 -12.07 -12.65 5.53
C ILE A 129 -10.94 -13.65 5.26
N PRO A 130 -10.83 -14.74 6.03
CA PRO A 130 -9.86 -15.80 5.77
C PRO A 130 -9.95 -16.29 4.34
N ARG A 131 -8.81 -16.62 3.73
CA ARG A 131 -8.76 -17.28 2.44
C ARG A 131 -9.10 -18.76 2.61
N VAL A 132 -9.92 -19.28 1.72
CA VAL A 132 -10.18 -20.72 1.65
C VAL A 132 -9.08 -21.38 0.82
N GLU A 133 -8.25 -22.18 1.46
CA GLU A 133 -7.21 -22.94 0.79
C GLU A 133 -7.80 -24.22 0.20
N GLU A 134 -7.71 -24.38 -1.12
CA GLU A 134 -8.25 -25.55 -1.82
C GLU A 134 -7.64 -26.87 -1.28
N ILE A 135 -6.37 -26.83 -0.87
CA ILE A 135 -5.67 -27.98 -0.34
C ILE A 135 -6.28 -28.47 0.99
N GLU A 136 -6.82 -27.57 1.81
CA GLU A 136 -7.50 -27.91 3.04
C GLU A 136 -8.82 -28.64 2.78
N LEU A 137 -9.50 -28.32 1.69
CA LEU A 137 -10.73 -28.98 1.26
C LEU A 137 -10.51 -30.39 0.70
N LEU A 138 -9.26 -30.72 0.33
CA LEU A 138 -8.90 -32.06 -0.19
C LEU A 138 -8.55 -33.06 0.93
N LYS A 139 -8.52 -32.63 2.18
CA LYS A 139 -8.33 -33.54 3.33
C LYS A 139 -9.50 -34.51 3.44
N VAL A 140 -9.23 -35.71 3.96
CA VAL A 140 -10.27 -36.74 4.14
C VAL A 140 -11.38 -36.27 5.09
N GLU A 141 -11.01 -35.46 6.08
CA GLU A 141 -11.92 -34.80 7.00
C GLU A 141 -11.51 -33.30 7.05
N PRO A 142 -12.10 -32.43 6.21
CA PRO A 142 -11.87 -30.99 6.27
C PRO A 142 -12.33 -30.43 7.62
N ASP A 143 -11.64 -29.42 8.12
CA ASP A 143 -12.03 -28.68 9.32
C ASP A 143 -13.39 -28.01 9.12
N GLU A 144 -14.25 -28.07 10.14
CA GLU A 144 -15.60 -27.46 10.09
C GLU A 144 -15.52 -25.94 9.80
N ASP A 145 -14.48 -25.26 10.29
CA ASP A 145 -14.31 -23.83 10.08
C ASP A 145 -13.95 -23.54 8.62
N VAL A 146 -13.14 -24.38 7.98
CA VAL A 146 -12.82 -24.28 6.55
C VAL A 146 -14.07 -24.49 5.69
N LEU A 147 -14.93 -25.45 6.07
CA LEU A 147 -16.19 -25.69 5.36
C LEU A 147 -17.17 -24.52 5.49
N LYS A 148 -17.27 -23.93 6.67
CA LYS A 148 -18.08 -22.73 6.91
C LYS A 148 -17.59 -21.53 6.09
N GLU A 149 -16.26 -21.32 6.05
CA GLU A 149 -15.68 -20.24 5.24
C GLU A 149 -15.93 -20.47 3.74
N LYS A 150 -15.84 -21.71 3.26
CA LYS A 150 -16.20 -22.04 1.87
C LYS A 150 -17.65 -21.71 1.57
N GLU A 151 -18.59 -22.15 2.42
CA GLU A 151 -20.02 -21.85 2.26
C GLU A 151 -20.29 -20.34 2.28
N ARG A 152 -19.59 -19.61 3.16
CA ARG A 152 -19.64 -18.13 3.21
C ARG A 152 -19.16 -17.53 1.89
N HIS A 153 -18.03 -17.96 1.35
CA HIS A 153 -17.50 -17.48 0.05
C HIS A 153 -18.47 -17.75 -1.10
N GLU A 154 -19.01 -18.97 -1.19
CA GLU A 154 -19.99 -19.34 -2.22
C GLU A 154 -21.27 -18.50 -2.11
N SER A 155 -21.75 -18.29 -0.90
CA SER A 155 -22.94 -17.47 -0.64
C SER A 155 -22.73 -16.01 -1.01
N LEU A 156 -21.55 -15.46 -0.75
CA LEU A 156 -21.18 -14.08 -1.14
C LEU A 156 -21.06 -13.94 -2.65
N LEU A 157 -20.40 -14.88 -3.34
CA LEU A 157 -20.24 -14.84 -4.80
C LEU A 157 -21.57 -15.06 -5.56
N ALA A 158 -22.56 -15.67 -4.93
CA ALA A 158 -23.91 -15.80 -5.48
C ALA A 158 -24.68 -14.48 -5.52
N ILE A 159 -24.22 -13.43 -4.82
CA ILE A 159 -24.87 -12.11 -4.82
C ILE A 159 -24.32 -11.29 -5.99
N PRO A 160 -25.16 -10.87 -6.97
CA PRO A 160 -24.71 -10.02 -8.07
C PRO A 160 -24.01 -8.74 -7.56
N GLY A 161 -22.86 -8.42 -8.13
CA GLY A 161 -22.08 -7.24 -7.74
C GLY A 161 -21.10 -7.46 -6.58
N VAL A 162 -21.13 -8.62 -5.92
CA VAL A 162 -20.07 -9.00 -4.97
C VAL A 162 -18.88 -9.57 -5.73
N MET A 163 -17.67 -9.16 -5.34
CA MET A 163 -16.41 -9.68 -5.85
C MET A 163 -15.49 -10.01 -4.68
N ILE A 164 -14.73 -11.08 -4.82
CA ILE A 164 -13.69 -11.47 -3.87
C ILE A 164 -12.35 -11.40 -4.59
N SER A 165 -11.37 -10.73 -3.99
CA SER A 165 -10.01 -10.63 -4.50
C SER A 165 -9.01 -10.96 -3.42
N ASP A 166 -7.89 -11.59 -3.80
CA ASP A 166 -6.80 -11.83 -2.88
C ASP A 166 -6.13 -10.52 -2.48
N VAL A 167 -5.88 -10.36 -1.19
CA VAL A 167 -5.14 -9.23 -0.63
C VAL A 167 -4.04 -9.74 0.27
N GLU A 168 -2.92 -9.03 0.23
CA GLU A 168 -1.83 -9.27 1.15
C GLU A 168 -2.18 -8.74 2.54
N VAL A 169 -1.96 -9.56 3.55
CA VAL A 169 -2.20 -9.21 4.95
C VAL A 169 -1.00 -9.59 5.82
N ARG A 170 -0.96 -9.03 7.01
CA ARG A 170 -0.05 -9.49 8.06
C ARG A 170 -0.68 -10.70 8.74
N GLU A 171 0.01 -11.82 8.74
CA GLU A 171 -0.46 -13.08 9.32
C GLU A 171 0.32 -13.43 10.59
N TYR A 172 -0.38 -14.00 11.56
CA TYR A 172 0.14 -14.41 12.86
C TYR A 172 -0.20 -15.89 13.09
N PRO A 173 0.61 -16.84 12.61
CA PRO A 173 0.27 -18.27 12.59
C PRO A 173 -0.02 -18.88 13.96
N LEU A 174 0.52 -18.31 15.04
CA LEU A 174 0.26 -18.79 16.40
C LEU A 174 -0.94 -18.11 17.09
N GLY A 175 -1.59 -17.15 16.41
CA GLY A 175 -2.79 -16.46 16.89
C GLY A 175 -2.66 -15.97 18.33
N GLU A 176 -3.66 -16.29 19.15
CA GLU A 176 -3.73 -15.86 20.56
C GLU A 176 -2.56 -16.37 21.43
N ALA A 177 -2.01 -17.53 21.11
CA ALA A 177 -0.92 -18.13 21.89
C ALA A 177 0.36 -17.27 21.91
N ALA A 178 0.58 -16.44 20.89
CA ALA A 178 1.74 -15.55 20.79
C ALA A 178 1.39 -14.07 20.82
N ALA A 179 0.11 -13.70 20.91
CA ALA A 179 -0.39 -12.35 20.73
C ALA A 179 0.32 -11.30 21.61
N HIS A 180 0.54 -11.60 22.90
CA HIS A 180 1.22 -10.69 23.82
C HIS A 180 2.70 -10.47 23.50
N LEU A 181 3.37 -11.50 22.98
CA LEU A 181 4.78 -11.43 22.61
C LEU A 181 4.96 -10.73 21.26
N VAL A 182 4.22 -11.17 20.26
CA VAL A 182 4.35 -10.69 18.88
C VAL A 182 3.70 -9.34 18.70
N GLY A 183 2.55 -9.10 19.31
CA GLY A 183 1.76 -7.90 19.11
C GLY A 183 0.98 -7.91 17.82
N TYR A 184 0.65 -6.73 17.32
CA TYR A 184 -0.12 -6.56 16.08
C TYR A 184 0.22 -5.26 15.37
N VAL A 185 -0.15 -5.20 14.09
CA VAL A 185 -0.11 -3.98 13.27
C VAL A 185 -1.51 -3.40 13.09
N GLN A 186 -1.58 -2.11 12.87
CA GLN A 186 -2.81 -1.37 12.58
C GLN A 186 -2.55 -0.36 11.46
N SER A 187 -3.60 0.00 10.72
CA SER A 187 -3.50 1.11 9.75
C SER A 187 -3.10 2.40 10.45
N VAL A 188 -2.24 3.15 9.78
CA VAL A 188 -1.75 4.46 10.24
C VAL A 188 -2.92 5.44 10.37
N THR A 189 -2.99 6.16 11.48
CA THR A 189 -3.95 7.24 11.72
C THR A 189 -3.40 8.60 11.27
N ALA A 190 -4.23 9.63 11.28
CA ALA A 190 -3.76 11.00 10.99
C ALA A 190 -2.74 11.48 12.03
N GLU A 191 -2.93 11.10 13.30
CA GLU A 191 -2.01 11.41 14.40
C GLU A 191 -0.66 10.73 14.20
N ASP A 192 -0.64 9.45 13.77
CA ASP A 192 0.61 8.75 13.47
C ASP A 192 1.38 9.42 12.32
N LEU A 193 0.67 9.93 11.30
CA LEU A 193 1.32 10.63 10.18
C LEU A 193 1.96 11.95 10.62
N GLU A 194 1.37 12.64 11.60
CA GLU A 194 1.94 13.86 12.18
C GLU A 194 3.14 13.54 13.08
N GLU A 195 3.02 12.52 13.94
CA GLU A 195 4.08 12.12 14.87
C GLU A 195 5.32 11.58 14.15
N HIS A 196 5.11 10.80 13.08
CA HIS A 196 6.15 10.16 12.28
C HIS A 196 6.38 10.88 10.93
N ALA A 197 6.18 12.21 10.90
CA ALA A 197 6.38 13.00 9.68
C ALA A 197 7.81 12.86 9.14
N GLY A 198 7.93 12.54 7.84
CA GLY A 198 9.22 12.33 7.18
C GLY A 198 9.81 10.92 7.33
N GLU A 199 9.18 10.03 8.08
CA GLU A 199 9.62 8.64 8.25
C GLU A 199 9.14 7.68 7.16
N GLY A 200 8.47 8.17 6.12
CA GLY A 200 8.04 7.39 4.95
C GLY A 200 6.70 6.69 5.09
N TYR A 201 5.91 7.00 6.14
CA TYR A 201 4.53 6.53 6.25
C TYR A 201 3.60 7.27 5.30
N THR A 202 2.59 6.55 4.84
CA THR A 202 1.48 7.06 4.03
C THR A 202 0.16 6.64 4.65
N ALA A 203 -0.96 7.19 4.20
CA ALA A 203 -2.29 6.81 4.65
C ALA A 203 -2.63 5.32 4.46
N ASN A 204 -1.90 4.62 3.59
CA ASN A 204 -2.06 3.19 3.32
C ASN A 204 -1.04 2.31 4.07
N SER A 205 -0.18 2.91 4.88
CA SER A 205 0.81 2.18 5.68
C SER A 205 0.17 1.53 6.90
N VAL A 206 0.88 0.54 7.45
CA VAL A 206 0.58 -0.05 8.76
C VAL A 206 1.70 0.26 9.73
N ILE A 207 1.38 0.30 11.01
CA ILE A 207 2.34 0.55 12.11
C ILE A 207 2.13 -0.50 13.21
N GLY A 208 3.22 -0.98 13.80
CA GLY A 208 3.18 -1.89 14.95
C GLY A 208 2.71 -1.18 16.22
N ARG A 209 1.74 -1.76 16.93
CA ARG A 209 1.14 -1.15 18.12
C ARG A 209 1.63 -1.72 19.43
N SER A 210 2.01 -2.97 19.45
CA SER A 210 2.42 -3.66 20.69
C SER A 210 3.40 -4.79 20.42
N GLY A 211 3.91 -5.40 21.47
CA GLY A 211 4.81 -6.55 21.38
C GLY A 211 6.05 -6.28 20.53
N MET A 212 6.52 -7.30 19.85
CA MET A 212 7.68 -7.18 18.94
C MET A 212 7.37 -6.30 17.72
N GLU A 213 6.13 -6.32 17.24
CA GLU A 213 5.70 -5.47 16.12
C GLU A 213 5.91 -3.97 16.43
N GLY A 214 5.55 -3.53 17.64
CA GLY A 214 5.75 -2.14 18.06
C GLY A 214 7.20 -1.85 18.49
N LEU A 215 7.83 -2.78 19.20
CA LEU A 215 9.20 -2.57 19.72
C LEU A 215 10.24 -2.47 18.61
N PHE A 216 10.07 -3.24 17.54
CA PHE A 216 10.97 -3.29 16.38
C PHE A 216 10.36 -2.65 15.12
N GLU A 217 9.43 -1.71 15.31
CA GLU A 217 8.75 -1.04 14.20
C GLU A 217 9.72 -0.45 13.19
N LYS A 218 10.78 0.21 13.68
CA LYS A 218 11.77 0.87 12.85
C LYS A 218 12.51 -0.09 11.91
N GLU A 219 12.82 -1.29 12.40
CA GLU A 219 13.48 -2.35 11.64
C GLU A 219 12.49 -3.07 10.73
N LEU A 220 11.30 -3.37 11.25
CA LEU A 220 10.28 -4.14 10.54
C LEU A 220 9.63 -3.40 9.39
N LYS A 221 9.41 -2.08 9.50
CA LYS A 221 8.76 -1.31 8.44
C LYS A 221 9.58 -1.25 7.13
N GLY A 222 10.89 -1.44 7.24
CA GLY A 222 11.82 -1.32 6.12
C GLY A 222 11.99 0.12 5.62
N GLN A 223 12.62 0.26 4.46
CA GLN A 223 12.82 1.55 3.80
C GLN A 223 12.21 1.52 2.40
N ASN A 224 11.35 2.48 2.12
CA ASN A 224 10.72 2.61 0.81
C ASN A 224 11.78 2.88 -0.27
N GLY A 225 11.68 2.16 -1.38
CA GLY A 225 12.44 2.46 -2.57
C GLY A 225 11.93 3.74 -3.25
N CYS A 226 12.85 4.51 -3.83
CA CYS A 226 12.51 5.69 -4.58
C CYS A 226 13.20 5.68 -5.94
N ARG A 227 12.48 6.07 -6.99
CA ARG A 227 13.01 6.23 -8.34
C ARG A 227 12.64 7.61 -8.85
N ILE A 228 13.67 8.37 -9.27
CA ILE A 228 13.52 9.67 -9.93
C ILE A 228 13.83 9.46 -11.41
N TYR A 229 12.97 9.96 -12.29
CA TYR A 229 13.10 9.83 -13.74
C TYR A 229 12.45 10.99 -14.49
N ILE A 230 12.91 11.22 -15.71
CA ILE A 230 12.37 12.20 -16.66
C ILE A 230 11.38 11.51 -17.57
#